data_55e3d038fe6b1bd7c5354f13b1477083
#
_entry.id   55e3d038fe6b1bd7c5354f13b1477083
#
_cell.length_a   1.000
_cell.length_b   1.000
_cell.length_c   1.000
_cell.angle_alpha   90.00
_cell.angle_beta   90.00
_cell.angle_gamma   90.00
#
_symmetry.space_group_name_H-M   'P 1'
#
loop_
_entity.id
_entity.type
_entity.pdbx_description
1 polymer ?
#
loop_
_entity_poly.entity_id
_entity_poly.type
_entity_poly.pdbx_seq_one_letter_code
_entity_poly.pdbx_strand_id
1 'polypeptide(L)'
;MEEKDSVISGPYEEFRICFCGKIRSGSVEWYLIDVSVEEACLSEKTESSTRELTPFSVAKHLPSYAALGGLIYSLGGERRSYRGGHTLLNDVWLLDFQSLEDWKPGLPMNFARCNPHTMVVNHKLYVLGGFLPNHNQNQGDGWIEVFDPEEKKWESLPSPPDQIPSSIMISGFLKSKKEIIIAKQRWDRHPMLFYSYNIMTRCWNTLVPHESEASVHLPPNAGRAVTVGNTLYWISTEEYSHECTIRAYDLDRNMWFEDHLNTATLFGRREYFTSIYSRGPGFLHLVDQKFCLLLQSSVKKKDPQPSIEYLYCVILDISPIYDYEHEDWGMFELTTLSVQKYSMDHYIHFLDCMLL
;
A
#
# COMPACT_ATOMS: atom_id res chain seq x y z
N MET A 1 44.68 12.02 -29.96
CA MET A 1 43.46 12.87 -29.88
C MET A 1 42.35 11.88 -29.52
N GLU A 2 42.22 11.64 -28.21
CA GLU A 2 41.26 10.67 -27.65
C GLU A 2 39.92 11.38 -27.47
N GLU A 3 38.91 10.90 -28.16
CA GLU A 3 37.52 11.28 -27.95
C GLU A 3 37.11 10.78 -26.56
N LYS A 4 36.81 11.70 -25.67
CA LYS A 4 36.14 11.42 -24.40
C LYS A 4 34.69 11.12 -24.72
N ASP A 5 34.28 9.85 -24.58
CA ASP A 5 32.90 9.46 -24.51
C ASP A 5 32.23 10.18 -23.34
N SER A 6 31.39 11.14 -23.67
CA SER A 6 30.50 11.77 -22.74
C SER A 6 29.39 10.78 -22.40
N VAL A 7 29.45 10.17 -21.24
CA VAL A 7 28.34 9.43 -20.66
C VAL A 7 27.18 10.41 -20.50
N ILE A 8 26.20 10.29 -21.34
CA ILE A 8 24.91 10.99 -21.24
C ILE A 8 24.18 10.33 -20.07
N SER A 9 24.25 10.94 -18.89
CA SER A 9 23.37 10.59 -17.79
C SER A 9 21.93 10.92 -18.22
N GLY A 10 21.08 9.89 -18.39
CA GLY A 10 19.66 10.06 -18.57
C GLY A 10 19.04 10.82 -17.38
N PRO A 11 17.86 11.40 -17.53
CA PRO A 11 17.22 12.12 -16.44
C PRO A 11 16.97 11.15 -15.28
N TYR A 12 17.46 11.49 -14.09
CA TYR A 12 17.18 10.78 -12.86
C TYR A 12 15.68 10.91 -12.59
N GLU A 13 14.99 9.79 -12.36
CA GLU A 13 13.59 9.83 -11.93
C GLU A 13 13.57 9.97 -10.41
N GLU A 14 13.09 11.12 -9.96
CA GLU A 14 12.88 11.41 -8.54
C GLU A 14 11.42 11.21 -8.18
N PHE A 15 11.17 10.53 -7.07
CA PHE A 15 9.84 10.28 -6.54
C PHE A 15 9.74 10.85 -5.14
N ARG A 16 8.62 11.51 -4.86
CA ARG A 16 8.29 11.93 -3.50
C ARG A 16 7.27 10.99 -2.90
N ILE A 17 7.63 10.38 -1.78
CA ILE A 17 6.79 9.43 -1.05
C ILE A 17 6.34 10.08 0.25
N CYS A 18 5.03 10.11 0.44
CA CYS A 18 4.41 10.46 1.71
C CYS A 18 3.99 9.19 2.42
N PHE A 19 4.28 9.09 3.71
CA PHE A 19 3.80 7.99 4.53
C PHE A 19 3.34 8.49 5.89
N CYS A 20 2.54 7.68 6.58
CA CYS A 20 2.07 8.02 7.90
C CYS A 20 2.07 6.82 8.85
N GLY A 21 2.12 7.12 10.12
CA GLY A 21 2.05 6.13 11.19
C GLY A 21 1.41 6.65 12.45
N LYS A 22 0.79 5.73 13.20
CA LYS A 22 0.17 6.02 14.48
C LYS A 22 1.19 5.93 15.60
N ILE A 23 1.30 6.97 16.42
CA ILE A 23 2.11 6.99 17.62
C ILE A 23 1.34 6.48 18.86
N ARG A 24 2.05 6.24 19.96
CA ARG A 24 1.45 5.73 21.22
C ARG A 24 0.33 6.60 21.79
N SER A 25 0.38 7.92 21.56
CA SER A 25 -0.68 8.85 22.01
C SER A 25 -2.00 8.65 21.27
N GLY A 26 -1.99 7.93 20.14
CA GLY A 26 -3.13 7.71 19.26
C GLY A 26 -3.19 8.68 18.08
N SER A 27 -2.32 9.69 18.04
CA SER A 27 -2.21 10.60 16.89
C SER A 27 -1.49 9.94 15.73
N VAL A 28 -1.68 10.47 14.53
CA VAL A 28 -1.03 10.01 13.28
C VAL A 28 -0.05 11.06 12.84
N GLU A 29 1.19 10.67 12.66
CA GLU A 29 2.26 11.52 12.15
C GLU A 29 2.51 11.24 10.68
N TRP A 30 2.89 12.28 9.96
CA TRP A 30 3.10 12.30 8.53
C TRP A 30 4.52 12.66 8.18
N TYR A 31 5.10 11.91 7.25
CA TYR A 31 6.51 12.04 6.85
C TYR A 31 6.63 12.09 5.34
N LEU A 32 7.70 12.76 4.87
CA LEU A 32 8.08 12.85 3.47
C LEU A 32 9.49 12.31 3.27
N ILE A 33 9.68 11.54 2.21
CA ILE A 33 10.99 11.12 1.72
C ILE A 33 11.06 11.32 0.20
N ASP A 34 12.21 11.79 -0.25
CA ASP A 34 12.52 11.86 -1.68
C ASP A 34 13.43 10.68 -2.05
N VAL A 35 13.08 9.99 -3.11
CA VAL A 35 13.71 8.75 -3.57
C VAL A 35 14.10 8.91 -5.03
N SER A 36 15.35 8.61 -5.36
CA SER A 36 15.83 8.54 -6.74
C SER A 36 16.08 7.09 -7.15
N VAL A 37 15.66 6.76 -8.37
CA VAL A 37 15.97 5.48 -9.00
C VAL A 37 17.21 5.69 -9.87
N GLU A 38 18.39 5.42 -9.29
CA GLU A 38 19.62 5.36 -10.07
C GLU A 38 19.77 3.95 -10.65
N GLU A 39 20.19 3.83 -11.91
CA GLU A 39 20.77 2.58 -12.38
C GLU A 39 22.01 2.32 -11.54
N ALA A 40 21.91 1.38 -10.62
CA ALA A 40 22.98 1.03 -9.72
C ALA A 40 24.14 0.46 -10.54
N CYS A 41 25.11 1.28 -10.86
CA CYS A 41 26.48 0.79 -11.03
C CYS A 41 26.83 0.07 -9.73
N LEU A 42 27.05 -1.24 -9.81
CA LEU A 42 27.52 -2.13 -8.74
C LEU A 42 28.92 -1.71 -8.26
N SER A 43 29.05 -0.57 -7.66
CA SER A 43 30.25 -0.14 -6.97
C SER A 43 29.94 0.03 -5.50
N GLU A 44 30.44 -0.97 -4.76
CA GLU A 44 30.76 -0.93 -3.34
C GLU A 44 29.71 -0.33 -2.39
N LYS A 45 29.25 -1.19 -1.45
CA LYS A 45 28.48 -0.85 -0.25
C LYS A 45 28.96 0.46 0.37
N THR A 46 28.46 1.58 -0.10
CA THR A 46 28.55 2.83 0.62
C THR A 46 27.67 2.68 1.86
N GLU A 47 28.26 2.74 3.05
CA GLU A 47 27.51 2.87 4.30
C GLU A 47 26.56 4.07 4.12
N SER A 48 25.28 3.77 3.94
CA SER A 48 24.26 4.79 3.78
C SER A 48 24.21 5.57 5.09
N SER A 49 24.53 6.85 5.02
CA SER A 49 24.39 7.74 6.16
C SER A 49 22.94 7.71 6.63
N THR A 50 22.71 7.32 7.89
CA THR A 50 21.35 7.36 8.46
C THR A 50 20.86 8.80 8.48
N ARG A 51 19.69 9.06 7.86
CA ARG A 51 19.04 10.37 7.85
C ARG A 51 17.99 10.40 8.94
N GLU A 52 17.82 11.54 9.60
CA GLU A 52 16.77 11.73 10.59
C GLU A 52 15.44 12.12 9.92
N LEU A 53 14.35 11.49 10.34
CA LEU A 53 13.01 11.80 9.87
C LEU A 53 12.25 12.58 10.93
N THR A 54 11.73 13.73 10.53
CA THR A 54 10.84 14.55 11.34
C THR A 54 9.44 14.61 10.71
N PRO A 55 8.37 14.50 11.52
CA PRO A 55 7.01 14.58 10.99
C PRO A 55 6.71 16.03 10.55
N PHE A 56 6.08 16.20 9.41
CA PHE A 56 5.65 17.52 8.93
C PHE A 56 4.20 17.86 9.34
N SER A 57 3.40 16.88 9.71
CA SER A 57 2.02 17.08 10.16
C SER A 57 1.58 16.02 11.16
N VAL A 58 0.61 16.36 12.01
CA VAL A 58 0.01 15.46 13.00
C VAL A 58 -1.51 15.51 12.91
N ALA A 59 -2.15 14.35 12.78
CA ALA A 59 -3.60 14.19 12.75
C ALA A 59 -4.11 13.36 13.94
N LYS A 60 -5.38 13.55 14.32
CA LYS A 60 -5.98 12.91 15.51
C LYS A 60 -6.83 11.67 15.21
N HIS A 61 -7.01 11.30 13.94
CA HIS A 61 -7.93 10.25 13.52
C HIS A 61 -7.21 9.16 12.73
N LEU A 62 -7.78 7.93 12.72
CA LEU A 62 -7.30 6.77 11.99
C LEU A 62 -8.21 6.50 10.77
N PRO A 63 -8.12 7.30 9.72
CA PRO A 63 -8.85 7.10 8.48
C PRO A 63 -8.06 6.25 7.48
N SER A 64 -8.58 6.12 6.28
CA SER A 64 -7.81 5.76 5.10
C SER A 64 -7.40 7.00 4.32
N TYR A 65 -6.37 6.88 3.52
CA TYR A 65 -5.76 8.03 2.87
C TYR A 65 -5.62 7.84 1.36
N ALA A 66 -5.63 8.95 0.62
CA ALA A 66 -5.31 8.98 -0.81
C ALA A 66 -4.72 10.34 -1.19
N ALA A 67 -3.82 10.37 -2.16
CA ALA A 67 -3.31 11.60 -2.75
C ALA A 67 -4.00 11.87 -4.09
N LEU A 68 -4.58 13.06 -4.24
CA LEU A 68 -5.24 13.49 -5.47
C LEU A 68 -5.12 15.00 -5.65
N GLY A 69 -4.61 15.44 -6.80
CA GLY A 69 -4.60 16.86 -7.20
C GLY A 69 -3.84 17.77 -6.25
N GLY A 70 -2.72 17.31 -5.67
CA GLY A 70 -1.92 18.10 -4.72
C GLY A 70 -2.46 18.09 -3.29
N LEU A 71 -3.50 17.30 -3.02
CA LEU A 71 -4.12 17.16 -1.70
C LEU A 71 -4.01 15.72 -1.19
N ILE A 72 -3.82 15.57 0.12
CA ILE A 72 -4.01 14.31 0.83
C ILE A 72 -5.43 14.32 1.41
N TYR A 73 -6.21 13.32 1.04
CA TYR A 73 -7.54 13.06 1.54
C TYR A 73 -7.48 12.06 2.69
N SER A 74 -8.07 12.41 3.81
CA SER A 74 -8.26 11.56 4.98
C SER A 74 -9.75 11.23 5.07
N LEU A 75 -10.11 9.94 5.02
CA LEU A 75 -11.46 9.47 4.70
C LEU A 75 -12.02 8.57 5.78
N GLY A 76 -13.12 8.97 6.40
CA GLY A 76 -13.86 8.17 7.37
C GLY A 76 -13.13 7.96 8.70
N GLY A 77 -13.21 6.76 9.23
CA GLY A 77 -12.65 6.38 10.52
C GLY A 77 -13.72 6.04 11.56
N GLU A 78 -13.28 5.91 12.81
CA GLU A 78 -14.18 5.65 13.93
C GLU A 78 -13.94 6.61 15.08
N ARG A 79 -15.01 6.99 15.77
CA ARG A 79 -14.94 7.69 17.05
C ARG A 79 -15.37 6.75 18.16
N ARG A 80 -14.50 6.54 19.12
CA ARG A 80 -14.78 5.73 20.32
C ARG A 80 -15.34 6.61 21.42
N SER A 81 -16.49 6.20 21.96
CA SER A 81 -17.08 6.83 23.14
C SER A 81 -16.48 6.24 24.42
N TYR A 82 -16.35 7.04 25.47
CA TYR A 82 -15.95 6.57 26.81
C TYR A 82 -16.89 5.50 27.38
N ARG A 83 -18.09 5.34 26.84
CA ARG A 83 -19.08 4.33 27.24
C ARG A 83 -19.02 3.05 26.40
N GLY A 84 -17.95 2.87 25.59
CA GLY A 84 -17.73 1.67 24.77
C GLY A 84 -18.47 1.64 23.44
N GLY A 85 -19.16 2.74 23.06
CA GLY A 85 -19.79 2.83 21.73
C GLY A 85 -18.78 3.24 20.65
N HIS A 86 -18.94 2.66 19.46
CA HIS A 86 -18.18 3.02 18.26
C HIS A 86 -19.11 3.72 17.28
N THR A 87 -18.72 4.89 16.78
CA THR A 87 -19.42 5.60 15.73
C THR A 87 -18.52 5.71 14.53
N LEU A 88 -18.98 5.16 13.40
CA LEU A 88 -18.27 5.33 12.12
C LEU A 88 -18.49 6.73 11.58
N LEU A 89 -17.49 7.24 10.88
CA LEU A 89 -17.47 8.60 10.36
C LEU A 89 -17.53 8.56 8.84
N ASN A 90 -18.18 9.58 8.26
CA ASN A 90 -18.11 9.87 6.84
C ASN A 90 -17.31 11.16 6.57
N ASP A 91 -16.65 11.68 7.58
CA ASP A 91 -15.85 12.88 7.49
C ASP A 91 -14.74 12.72 6.45
N VAL A 92 -14.44 13.81 5.77
CA VAL A 92 -13.31 13.95 4.87
C VAL A 92 -12.48 15.14 5.32
N TRP A 93 -11.18 14.95 5.44
CA TRP A 93 -10.23 16.01 5.74
C TRP A 93 -9.20 16.11 4.64
N LEU A 94 -8.76 17.32 4.35
CA LEU A 94 -7.86 17.67 3.27
C LEU A 94 -6.59 18.29 3.84
N LEU A 95 -5.43 17.84 3.39
CA LEU A 95 -4.15 18.46 3.66
C LEU A 95 -3.47 18.77 2.32
N ASP A 96 -3.15 20.05 2.12
CA ASP A 96 -2.34 20.46 0.99
C ASP A 96 -0.86 20.20 1.31
N PHE A 97 -0.24 19.26 0.56
CA PHE A 97 1.13 18.87 0.82
C PHE A 97 2.19 19.86 0.29
N GLN A 98 1.77 20.89 -0.46
CA GLN A 98 2.68 21.97 -0.87
C GLN A 98 2.75 23.09 0.18
N SER A 99 1.61 23.47 0.73
CA SER A 99 1.55 24.51 1.77
C SER A 99 1.84 23.97 3.17
N LEU A 100 1.58 22.67 3.40
CA LEU A 100 1.69 21.97 4.69
C LEU A 100 0.91 22.68 5.81
N GLU A 101 -0.18 23.39 5.45
CA GLU A 101 -1.09 24.00 6.39
C GLU A 101 -1.91 22.95 7.15
N ASP A 102 -2.67 23.39 8.15
CA ASP A 102 -3.53 22.51 8.93
C ASP A 102 -4.60 21.79 8.07
N TRP A 103 -5.01 20.62 8.52
CA TRP A 103 -6.10 19.86 7.93
C TRP A 103 -7.39 20.68 7.84
N LYS A 104 -7.99 20.74 6.65
CA LYS A 104 -9.24 21.44 6.37
C LYS A 104 -10.38 20.43 6.13
N PRO A 105 -11.62 20.72 6.55
CA PRO A 105 -12.74 19.84 6.25
C PRO A 105 -13.04 19.84 4.75
N GLY A 106 -13.25 18.63 4.21
CA GLY A 106 -13.71 18.37 2.85
C GLY A 106 -15.19 18.03 2.80
N LEU A 107 -15.68 17.71 1.60
CA LEU A 107 -17.05 17.23 1.41
C LEU A 107 -17.18 15.80 1.97
N PRO A 108 -18.10 15.56 2.93
CA PRO A 108 -18.24 14.22 3.53
C PRO A 108 -18.72 13.18 2.51
N MET A 109 -18.30 11.92 2.70
CA MET A 109 -18.79 10.77 1.95
C MET A 109 -20.30 10.56 2.17
N ASN A 110 -20.97 9.88 1.25
CA ASN A 110 -22.38 9.50 1.43
C ASN A 110 -22.54 8.48 2.58
N PHE A 111 -21.54 7.60 2.79
CA PHE A 111 -21.60 6.54 3.80
C PHE A 111 -20.44 6.63 4.78
N ALA A 112 -20.79 6.49 6.06
CA ALA A 112 -19.82 6.39 7.14
C ALA A 112 -19.11 5.03 7.07
N ARG A 113 -17.77 5.02 7.17
CA ARG A 113 -16.96 3.80 7.09
C ARG A 113 -15.62 3.92 7.81
N CYS A 114 -15.12 2.78 8.26
CA CYS A 114 -13.80 2.67 8.85
C CYS A 114 -12.93 1.72 8.02
N ASN A 115 -11.68 2.06 7.84
CA ASN A 115 -10.70 1.30 7.07
C ASN A 115 -11.12 0.93 5.63
N PRO A 116 -11.66 1.85 4.81
CA PRO A 116 -11.91 1.56 3.42
C PRO A 116 -10.59 1.41 2.64
N HIS A 117 -10.65 0.72 1.50
CA HIS A 117 -9.61 0.84 0.49
C HIS A 117 -9.87 2.08 -0.36
N THR A 118 -8.81 2.77 -0.72
CA THR A 118 -8.89 3.99 -1.54
C THR A 118 -7.97 3.86 -2.73
N MET A 119 -8.39 4.35 -3.87
CA MET A 119 -7.56 4.45 -5.06
C MET A 119 -7.94 5.65 -5.92
N VAL A 120 -6.96 6.20 -6.61
CA VAL A 120 -7.18 7.28 -7.56
C VAL A 120 -7.15 6.71 -8.97
N VAL A 121 -8.23 6.94 -9.69
CA VAL A 121 -8.40 6.47 -11.07
C VAL A 121 -8.97 7.61 -11.91
N ASN A 122 -8.28 7.98 -12.98
CA ASN A 122 -8.70 9.04 -13.90
C ASN A 122 -9.11 10.33 -13.16
N HIS A 123 -8.25 10.81 -12.26
CA HIS A 123 -8.47 12.00 -11.43
C HIS A 123 -9.72 11.96 -10.54
N LYS A 124 -10.26 10.78 -10.27
CA LYS A 124 -11.36 10.57 -9.33
C LYS A 124 -10.91 9.65 -8.19
N LEU A 125 -11.46 9.88 -7.01
CA LEU A 125 -11.14 9.11 -5.81
C LEU A 125 -12.22 8.06 -5.56
N TYR A 126 -11.85 6.79 -5.70
CA TYR A 126 -12.69 5.65 -5.39
C TYR A 126 -12.45 5.18 -3.96
N VAL A 127 -13.53 4.90 -3.26
CA VAL A 127 -13.53 4.41 -1.87
C VAL A 127 -14.33 3.11 -1.80
N LEU A 128 -13.69 2.03 -1.37
CA LEU A 128 -14.18 0.66 -1.48
C LEU A 128 -14.30 0.00 -0.10
N GLY A 129 -15.43 -0.61 0.19
CA GLY A 129 -15.62 -1.40 1.40
C GLY A 129 -15.43 -0.61 2.68
N GLY A 130 -14.72 -1.21 3.62
CA GLY A 130 -14.62 -0.74 4.99
C GLY A 130 -15.70 -1.33 5.89
N PHE A 131 -15.58 -1.11 7.22
CA PHE A 131 -16.67 -1.42 8.13
C PHE A 131 -17.77 -0.38 7.93
N LEU A 132 -18.97 -0.85 7.61
CA LEU A 132 -20.16 -0.01 7.41
C LEU A 132 -21.10 -0.15 8.62
N PRO A 133 -21.80 0.92 9.03
CA PRO A 133 -22.82 0.81 10.06
C PRO A 133 -23.99 0.00 9.50
N ASN A 134 -24.49 -0.96 10.25
CA ASN A 134 -25.62 -1.81 9.89
C ASN A 134 -25.34 -2.77 8.71
N HIS A 135 -24.57 -3.81 8.98
CA HIS A 135 -24.50 -5.02 8.16
C HIS A 135 -25.84 -5.80 8.16
N ASN A 136 -26.99 -5.11 8.08
CA ASN A 136 -28.25 -5.77 7.78
C ASN A 136 -28.25 -6.12 6.29
N GLN A 137 -28.20 -7.37 6.04
CA GLN A 137 -27.92 -8.21 4.90
C GLN A 137 -28.66 -7.89 3.57
N ASN A 138 -29.39 -6.77 3.46
CA ASN A 138 -30.29 -6.55 2.32
C ASN A 138 -30.19 -5.18 1.64
N GLN A 139 -29.19 -4.35 1.93
CA GLN A 139 -29.05 -3.08 1.21
C GLN A 139 -27.69 -2.99 0.56
N GLY A 140 -27.66 -3.30 -0.73
CA GLY A 140 -26.50 -3.30 -1.61
C GLY A 140 -25.89 -1.92 -1.93
N ASP A 141 -26.36 -0.86 -1.31
CA ASP A 141 -25.93 0.49 -1.63
C ASP A 141 -24.84 0.98 -0.65
N GLY A 142 -23.77 1.56 -1.21
CA GLY A 142 -22.74 2.22 -0.42
C GLY A 142 -21.43 1.43 -0.20
N TRP A 143 -21.27 0.25 -0.79
CA TRP A 143 -20.02 -0.48 -0.68
C TRP A 143 -18.87 0.22 -1.43
N ILE A 144 -19.17 0.86 -2.55
CA ILE A 144 -18.22 1.63 -3.36
C ILE A 144 -18.82 3.02 -3.64
N GLU A 145 -17.98 4.04 -3.46
CA GLU A 145 -18.29 5.43 -3.79
C GLU A 145 -17.16 6.02 -4.60
N VAL A 146 -17.48 7.00 -5.43
CA VAL A 146 -16.49 7.80 -6.17
C VAL A 146 -16.70 9.28 -5.90
N PHE A 147 -15.59 9.97 -5.65
CA PHE A 147 -15.56 11.43 -5.55
C PHE A 147 -15.00 12.02 -6.84
N ASP A 148 -15.74 12.93 -7.42
CA ASP A 148 -15.31 13.76 -8.53
C ASP A 148 -14.89 15.14 -7.99
N PRO A 149 -13.60 15.51 -8.02
CA PRO A 149 -13.15 16.79 -7.51
C PRO A 149 -13.57 17.98 -8.38
N GLU A 150 -13.83 17.78 -9.68
CA GLU A 150 -14.30 18.82 -10.59
C GLU A 150 -15.76 19.16 -10.32
N GLU A 151 -16.60 18.12 -10.18
CA GLU A 151 -18.02 18.28 -9.85
C GLU A 151 -18.25 18.55 -8.35
N LYS A 152 -17.23 18.32 -7.51
CA LYS A 152 -17.31 18.37 -6.04
C LYS A 152 -18.47 17.52 -5.51
N LYS A 153 -18.54 16.28 -5.95
CA LYS A 153 -19.67 15.39 -5.65
C LYS A 153 -19.23 13.97 -5.38
N TRP A 154 -19.87 13.34 -4.40
CA TRP A 154 -19.82 11.90 -4.18
C TRP A 154 -20.95 11.20 -4.93
N GLU A 155 -20.63 10.10 -5.58
CA GLU A 155 -21.59 9.22 -6.25
C GLU A 155 -21.43 7.79 -5.70
N SER A 156 -22.57 7.15 -5.34
CA SER A 156 -22.58 5.75 -4.97
C SER A 156 -22.66 4.89 -6.22
N LEU A 157 -21.86 3.85 -6.25
CA LEU A 157 -21.75 2.93 -7.39
C LEU A 157 -22.35 1.57 -7.01
N PRO A 158 -22.70 0.71 -8.00
CA PRO A 158 -23.21 -0.63 -7.74
C PRO A 158 -22.27 -1.45 -6.86
N SER A 159 -22.83 -2.10 -5.84
CA SER A 159 -22.08 -2.96 -4.92
C SER A 159 -21.70 -4.29 -5.57
N PRO A 160 -20.61 -4.94 -5.11
CA PRO A 160 -20.24 -6.26 -5.60
C PRO A 160 -21.31 -7.31 -5.28
N PRO A 161 -21.38 -8.42 -6.04
CA PRO A 161 -22.41 -9.45 -5.87
C PRO A 161 -22.37 -10.13 -4.50
N ASP A 162 -21.17 -10.21 -3.89
CA ASP A 162 -20.97 -10.77 -2.57
C ASP A 162 -20.56 -9.70 -1.57
N GLN A 163 -20.84 -9.95 -0.28
CA GLN A 163 -20.28 -9.12 0.79
C GLN A 163 -18.78 -9.39 0.92
N ILE A 164 -17.98 -8.34 0.75
CA ILE A 164 -16.52 -8.40 0.82
C ILE A 164 -16.06 -7.58 2.02
N PRO A 165 -15.57 -8.22 3.09
CA PRO A 165 -14.99 -7.50 4.23
C PRO A 165 -13.64 -6.88 3.82
N SER A 166 -13.42 -5.62 4.18
CA SER A 166 -12.19 -4.91 3.84
C SER A 166 -10.93 -5.47 4.51
N SER A 167 -11.07 -6.19 5.63
CA SER A 167 -9.93 -6.71 6.39
C SER A 167 -9.16 -7.86 5.73
N ILE A 168 -9.70 -8.43 4.67
CA ILE A 168 -9.14 -9.59 3.94
C ILE A 168 -9.20 -9.38 2.43
N MET A 169 -8.98 -8.16 2.01
CA MET A 169 -9.11 -7.74 0.64
C MET A 169 -7.81 -7.07 0.17
N ILE A 170 -7.37 -7.42 -1.02
CA ILE A 170 -6.44 -6.59 -1.79
C ILE A 170 -7.21 -5.90 -2.90
N SER A 171 -6.78 -4.74 -3.31
CA SER A 171 -7.41 -4.00 -4.41
C SER A 171 -6.36 -3.33 -5.29
N GLY A 172 -6.64 -3.28 -6.59
CA GLY A 172 -5.79 -2.63 -7.58
C GLY A 172 -6.61 -2.16 -8.79
N PHE A 173 -6.00 -1.33 -9.64
CA PHE A 173 -6.64 -0.82 -10.85
C PHE A 173 -5.87 -1.22 -12.11
N LEU A 174 -6.53 -1.97 -12.98
CA LEU A 174 -6.00 -2.35 -14.28
C LEU A 174 -6.28 -1.25 -15.31
N LYS A 175 -5.28 -0.45 -15.58
CA LYS A 175 -5.41 0.73 -16.47
C LYS A 175 -5.83 0.34 -17.88
N SER A 176 -5.30 -0.77 -18.43
CA SER A 176 -5.59 -1.26 -19.78
C SER A 176 -7.05 -1.72 -19.94
N LYS A 177 -7.61 -2.38 -18.92
CA LYS A 177 -8.97 -2.92 -18.91
C LYS A 177 -10.00 -1.93 -18.34
N LYS A 178 -9.54 -0.84 -17.72
CA LYS A 178 -10.37 0.12 -16.98
C LYS A 178 -11.20 -0.57 -15.88
N GLU A 179 -10.56 -1.49 -15.17
CA GLU A 179 -11.18 -2.32 -14.16
C GLU A 179 -10.51 -2.16 -12.80
N ILE A 180 -11.33 -1.97 -11.77
CA ILE A 180 -10.91 -2.11 -10.38
C ILE A 180 -11.01 -3.60 -10.05
N ILE A 181 -9.90 -4.18 -9.65
CA ILE A 181 -9.83 -5.58 -9.22
C ILE A 181 -9.83 -5.63 -7.70
N ILE A 182 -10.58 -6.57 -7.17
CA ILE A 182 -10.63 -6.88 -5.75
C ILE A 182 -10.40 -8.37 -5.60
N ALA A 183 -9.46 -8.75 -4.76
CA ALA A 183 -9.27 -10.15 -4.39
C ALA A 183 -9.74 -10.36 -2.94
N LYS A 184 -10.56 -11.38 -2.74
CA LYS A 184 -11.12 -11.77 -1.45
C LYS A 184 -10.60 -13.14 -1.07
N GLN A 185 -10.01 -13.27 0.10
CA GLN A 185 -9.74 -14.57 0.68
C GLN A 185 -11.01 -15.20 1.25
N ARG A 186 -11.17 -16.51 1.03
CA ARG A 186 -12.23 -17.31 1.65
C ARG A 186 -11.70 -17.96 2.94
N TRP A 187 -12.53 -17.96 3.98
CA TRP A 187 -12.15 -18.46 5.32
C TRP A 187 -11.93 -19.98 5.40
N ASP A 188 -12.37 -20.72 4.41
CA ASP A 188 -12.54 -22.17 4.41
C ASP A 188 -11.52 -22.92 3.54
N ARG A 189 -10.31 -22.38 3.37
CA ARG A 189 -9.24 -22.92 2.52
C ARG A 189 -9.60 -23.05 1.03
N HIS A 190 -10.64 -22.35 0.60
CA HIS A 190 -10.93 -22.24 -0.82
C HIS A 190 -10.04 -21.20 -1.50
N PRO A 191 -9.79 -21.36 -2.81
CA PRO A 191 -8.98 -20.42 -3.56
C PRO A 191 -9.57 -19.01 -3.48
N MET A 192 -8.68 -18.03 -3.59
CA MET A 192 -9.02 -16.62 -3.63
C MET A 192 -10.01 -16.35 -4.76
N LEU A 193 -11.00 -15.50 -4.50
CA LEU A 193 -11.90 -15.02 -5.55
C LEU A 193 -11.52 -13.60 -5.96
N PHE A 194 -11.48 -13.37 -7.24
CA PHE A 194 -11.34 -12.05 -7.81
C PHE A 194 -12.68 -11.53 -8.34
N TYR A 195 -12.91 -10.26 -8.11
CA TYR A 195 -14.01 -9.50 -8.68
C TYR A 195 -13.42 -8.34 -9.47
N SER A 196 -13.97 -8.06 -10.64
CA SER A 196 -13.65 -6.88 -11.40
C SER A 196 -14.84 -5.95 -11.51
N TYR A 197 -14.61 -4.66 -11.28
CA TYR A 197 -15.58 -3.61 -11.52
C TYR A 197 -15.10 -2.76 -12.69
N ASN A 198 -15.81 -2.83 -13.81
CA ASN A 198 -15.51 -2.01 -14.96
C ASN A 198 -16.07 -0.59 -14.76
N ILE A 199 -15.19 0.41 -14.69
CA ILE A 199 -15.57 1.80 -14.39
C ILE A 199 -16.37 2.46 -15.53
N MET A 200 -16.34 1.93 -16.76
CA MET A 200 -17.06 2.48 -17.89
C MET A 200 -18.48 1.92 -17.98
N THR A 201 -18.63 0.60 -17.83
CA THR A 201 -19.93 -0.07 -17.90
C THR A 201 -20.66 -0.12 -16.56
N ARG A 202 -19.95 0.16 -15.47
CA ARG A 202 -20.44 0.10 -14.09
C ARG A 202 -20.94 -1.28 -13.67
N CYS A 203 -20.34 -2.32 -14.23
CA CYS A 203 -20.74 -3.70 -13.98
C CYS A 203 -19.64 -4.47 -13.25
N TRP A 204 -20.07 -5.38 -12.37
CA TRP A 204 -19.21 -6.33 -11.70
C TRP A 204 -19.14 -7.65 -12.47
N ASN A 205 -17.95 -8.25 -12.49
CA ASN A 205 -17.72 -9.61 -12.96
C ASN A 205 -16.97 -10.39 -11.88
N THR A 206 -17.18 -11.69 -11.82
CA THR A 206 -16.42 -12.60 -10.98
C THR A 206 -15.38 -13.30 -11.83
N LEU A 207 -14.14 -13.26 -11.39
CA LEU A 207 -13.01 -13.93 -12.01
C LEU A 207 -12.59 -15.09 -11.10
N VAL A 208 -12.54 -16.29 -11.66
CA VAL A 208 -12.07 -17.47 -10.93
C VAL A 208 -10.60 -17.69 -11.32
N PRO A 209 -9.65 -17.46 -10.43
CA PRO A 209 -8.25 -17.71 -10.73
C PRO A 209 -8.02 -19.22 -10.86
N HIS A 210 -6.93 -19.56 -11.53
CA HIS A 210 -6.46 -20.95 -11.54
C HIS A 210 -6.21 -21.42 -10.10
N GLU A 211 -6.67 -22.63 -9.78
CA GLU A 211 -6.44 -23.24 -8.47
C GLU A 211 -4.96 -23.60 -8.33
N SER A 212 -4.23 -22.89 -7.50
CA SER A 212 -2.88 -23.24 -7.10
C SER A 212 -2.77 -23.24 -5.57
N GLU A 213 -1.82 -23.96 -5.03
CA GLU A 213 -1.57 -23.97 -3.57
C GLU A 213 -1.26 -22.56 -3.03
N ALA A 214 -0.69 -21.67 -3.85
CA ALA A 214 -0.44 -20.28 -3.50
C ALA A 214 -1.70 -19.41 -3.43
N SER A 215 -2.77 -19.81 -4.11
CA SER A 215 -4.04 -19.06 -4.05
C SER A 215 -4.69 -19.09 -2.65
N VAL A 216 -4.15 -19.92 -1.74
CA VAL A 216 -4.81 -20.27 -0.48
C VAL A 216 -4.54 -19.27 0.65
N HIS A 217 -3.50 -18.43 0.56
CA HIS A 217 -3.10 -17.61 1.72
C HIS A 217 -2.84 -16.15 1.35
N LEU A 218 -3.88 -15.32 1.40
CA LEU A 218 -3.66 -13.91 1.69
C LEU A 218 -3.33 -13.78 3.17
N PRO A 219 -2.20 -13.20 3.54
CA PRO A 219 -1.96 -12.90 4.92
C PRO A 219 -3.01 -11.90 5.43
N PRO A 220 -3.39 -11.96 6.71
CA PRO A 220 -4.44 -11.12 7.27
C PRO A 220 -4.19 -9.61 7.12
N ASN A 221 -2.99 -9.23 6.76
CA ASN A 221 -2.56 -7.84 6.58
C ASN A 221 -2.12 -7.55 5.14
N ALA A 222 -2.59 -8.30 4.14
CA ALA A 222 -2.37 -7.95 2.74
C ALA A 222 -2.94 -6.54 2.50
N GLY A 223 -2.04 -5.63 2.21
CA GLY A 223 -2.38 -4.22 1.96
C GLY A 223 -2.96 -4.02 0.56
N ARG A 224 -2.86 -2.79 0.06
CA ARG A 224 -3.19 -2.50 -1.33
C ARG A 224 -2.27 -3.27 -2.25
N ALA A 225 -2.83 -3.85 -3.30
CA ALA A 225 -2.00 -4.30 -4.42
C ALA A 225 -1.55 -3.09 -5.24
N VAL A 226 -0.35 -3.16 -5.75
CA VAL A 226 0.10 -2.27 -6.83
C VAL A 226 -0.04 -3.00 -8.15
N THR A 227 -0.29 -2.26 -9.23
CA THR A 227 -0.55 -2.83 -10.54
C THR A 227 0.50 -2.40 -11.54
N VAL A 228 1.08 -3.37 -12.27
CA VAL A 228 1.93 -3.12 -13.41
C VAL A 228 1.36 -3.88 -14.61
N GLY A 229 0.94 -3.16 -15.64
CA GLY A 229 0.18 -3.79 -16.73
C GLY A 229 -1.11 -4.43 -16.22
N ASN A 230 -1.25 -5.73 -16.43
CA ASN A 230 -2.38 -6.55 -15.96
C ASN A 230 -1.99 -7.50 -14.81
N THR A 231 -0.88 -7.23 -14.14
CA THR A 231 -0.41 -8.00 -13.00
C THR A 231 -0.61 -7.23 -11.70
N LEU A 232 -1.19 -7.89 -10.71
CA LEU A 232 -1.32 -7.40 -9.34
C LEU A 232 -0.13 -7.87 -8.52
N TYR A 233 0.53 -6.96 -7.80
CA TYR A 233 1.63 -7.25 -6.90
C TYR A 233 1.26 -6.85 -5.48
N TRP A 234 1.58 -7.66 -4.50
CA TRP A 234 1.45 -7.32 -3.08
C TRP A 234 2.52 -7.99 -2.26
N ILE A 235 2.70 -7.48 -1.06
CA ILE A 235 3.72 -7.97 -0.15
C ILE A 235 3.10 -8.39 1.17
N SER A 236 3.69 -9.37 1.80
CA SER A 236 3.35 -9.82 3.13
C SER A 236 4.60 -10.06 3.97
N THR A 237 4.46 -9.86 5.27
CA THR A 237 5.50 -10.16 6.24
C THR A 237 4.94 -11.10 7.29
N GLU A 238 5.71 -12.08 7.69
CA GLU A 238 5.40 -12.89 8.86
C GLU A 238 5.95 -12.23 10.12
N GLU A 239 5.19 -12.37 11.21
CA GLU A 239 5.58 -11.84 12.51
C GLU A 239 6.88 -12.49 12.98
N TYR A 240 7.85 -11.66 13.41
CA TYR A 240 9.18 -12.10 13.84
C TYR A 240 10.04 -12.82 12.78
N SER A 241 9.63 -12.81 11.53
CA SER A 241 10.43 -13.31 10.42
C SER A 241 11.39 -12.24 9.89
N HIS A 242 12.45 -12.68 9.24
CA HIS A 242 13.33 -11.82 8.42
C HIS A 242 12.96 -11.92 6.94
N GLU A 243 11.78 -12.43 6.63
CA GLU A 243 11.35 -12.66 5.26
C GLU A 243 10.13 -11.82 4.93
N CYS A 244 10.19 -11.16 3.78
CA CYS A 244 9.05 -10.56 3.12
C CYS A 244 8.69 -11.43 1.93
N THR A 245 7.47 -11.88 1.85
CA THR A 245 6.98 -12.61 0.69
C THR A 245 6.36 -11.63 -0.30
N ILE A 246 6.89 -11.61 -1.51
CA ILE A 246 6.34 -10.85 -2.64
C ILE A 246 5.52 -11.83 -3.47
N ARG A 247 4.27 -11.46 -3.73
CA ARG A 247 3.36 -12.24 -4.55
C ARG A 247 2.82 -11.40 -5.69
N ALA A 248 2.53 -12.04 -6.80
CA ALA A 248 1.76 -11.43 -7.86
C ALA A 248 0.83 -12.41 -8.55
N TYR A 249 -0.14 -11.84 -9.25
CA TYR A 249 -1.05 -12.59 -10.10
C TYR A 249 -1.22 -11.87 -11.44
N ASP A 250 -0.80 -12.54 -12.52
CA ASP A 250 -1.00 -12.08 -13.90
C ASP A 250 -2.40 -12.49 -14.36
N LEU A 251 -3.28 -11.51 -14.52
CA LEU A 251 -4.68 -11.75 -14.92
C LEU A 251 -4.83 -12.15 -16.39
N ASP A 252 -3.86 -11.89 -17.24
CA ASP A 252 -3.94 -12.28 -18.65
C ASP A 252 -3.48 -13.72 -18.86
N ARG A 253 -2.45 -14.12 -18.13
CA ARG A 253 -1.91 -15.48 -18.19
C ARG A 253 -2.53 -16.43 -17.19
N ASN A 254 -3.31 -15.89 -16.23
CA ASN A 254 -3.87 -16.65 -15.11
C ASN A 254 -2.77 -17.39 -14.31
N MET A 255 -1.66 -16.69 -14.03
CA MET A 255 -0.46 -17.25 -13.47
C MET A 255 -0.09 -16.56 -12.16
N TRP A 256 0.32 -17.36 -11.18
CA TRP A 256 0.81 -16.90 -9.88
C TRP A 256 2.32 -16.76 -9.87
N PHE A 257 2.81 -15.81 -9.07
CA PHE A 257 4.23 -15.61 -8.79
C PHE A 257 4.42 -15.46 -7.29
N GLU A 258 5.47 -16.06 -6.76
CA GLU A 258 5.89 -15.86 -5.38
C GLU A 258 7.40 -15.90 -5.29
N ASP A 259 7.97 -15.03 -4.45
CA ASP A 259 9.36 -15.07 -4.06
C ASP A 259 9.57 -14.42 -2.69
N HIS A 260 10.75 -14.68 -2.08
CA HIS A 260 11.05 -14.26 -0.73
C HIS A 260 12.26 -13.32 -0.70
N LEU A 261 12.05 -12.12 -0.16
CA LEU A 261 13.12 -11.18 0.12
C LEU A 261 13.66 -11.42 1.53
N ASN A 262 14.89 -11.89 1.63
CA ASN A 262 15.55 -12.06 2.92
C ASN A 262 16.09 -10.71 3.43
N THR A 263 15.39 -10.11 4.37
CA THR A 263 15.70 -8.80 4.91
C THR A 263 16.87 -8.80 5.90
N ALA A 264 17.28 -9.97 6.42
CA ALA A 264 18.48 -10.05 7.25
C ALA A 264 19.75 -9.69 6.47
N THR A 265 19.75 -9.83 5.15
CA THR A 265 20.82 -9.38 4.27
C THR A 265 20.86 -7.86 4.12
N LEU A 266 19.71 -7.20 4.28
CA LEU A 266 19.55 -5.75 4.15
C LEU A 266 19.84 -5.02 5.46
N PHE A 267 19.37 -5.56 6.59
CA PHE A 267 19.36 -4.86 7.89
C PHE A 267 20.39 -5.39 8.89
N GLY A 268 20.89 -6.59 8.69
CA GLY A 268 21.71 -7.28 9.67
C GLY A 268 20.85 -8.08 10.70
N ARG A 269 21.51 -9.08 11.30
CA ARG A 269 20.86 -10.11 12.14
C ARG A 269 20.28 -9.62 13.48
N ARG A 270 20.45 -8.37 13.86
CA ARG A 270 19.99 -7.80 15.14
C ARG A 270 18.75 -6.94 15.03
N GLU A 271 18.28 -6.68 13.85
CA GLU A 271 17.11 -5.86 13.58
C GLU A 271 15.91 -6.74 13.23
N TYR A 272 14.77 -6.50 13.86
CA TYR A 272 13.55 -7.28 13.66
C TYR A 272 12.46 -6.36 13.10
N PHE A 273 11.62 -6.90 12.24
CA PHE A 273 10.41 -6.21 11.85
C PHE A 273 9.50 -5.96 13.03
N THR A 274 8.95 -4.77 13.08
CA THR A 274 8.03 -4.36 14.16
C THR A 274 6.58 -4.23 13.69
N SER A 275 6.29 -4.58 12.47
CA SER A 275 4.99 -4.38 11.80
C SER A 275 3.92 -5.41 12.21
N ILE A 276 3.68 -5.59 13.51
CA ILE A 276 2.79 -6.65 14.03
C ILE A 276 1.30 -6.33 13.85
N TYR A 277 0.91 -5.06 13.72
CA TYR A 277 -0.51 -4.65 13.70
C TYR A 277 -0.87 -3.63 12.63
N SER A 278 0.03 -3.38 11.68
CA SER A 278 -0.21 -2.44 10.60
C SER A 278 -0.74 -3.13 9.34
N ARG A 279 -1.21 -2.34 8.39
CA ARG A 279 -1.69 -2.81 7.08
C ARG A 279 -0.60 -3.48 6.20
N GLY A 280 0.46 -3.98 6.79
CA GLY A 280 1.64 -4.51 6.11
C GLY A 280 2.71 -3.44 5.85
N PRO A 281 3.84 -3.81 5.24
CA PRO A 281 4.86 -2.87 4.80
C PRO A 281 4.30 -1.95 3.72
N GLY A 282 4.86 -0.73 3.62
CA GLY A 282 4.55 0.16 2.51
C GLY A 282 5.10 -0.42 1.21
N PHE A 283 4.25 -0.54 0.19
CA PHE A 283 4.65 -1.08 -1.10
C PHE A 283 4.07 -0.21 -2.22
N LEU A 284 4.95 0.34 -3.06
CA LEU A 284 4.60 1.29 -4.10
C LEU A 284 5.27 0.89 -5.41
N HIS A 285 4.56 1.01 -6.51
CA HIS A 285 5.15 0.95 -7.85
C HIS A 285 5.70 2.33 -8.21
N LEU A 286 6.94 2.38 -8.65
CA LEU A 286 7.58 3.62 -9.10
C LEU A 286 7.46 3.75 -10.62
N VAL A 287 8.24 2.97 -11.34
CA VAL A 287 8.31 2.97 -12.81
C VAL A 287 8.75 1.61 -13.31
N ASP A 288 8.31 1.18 -14.46
CA ASP A 288 8.64 -0.12 -15.10
C ASP A 288 8.47 -1.30 -14.14
N GLN A 289 9.54 -2.02 -13.82
CA GLN A 289 9.58 -3.10 -12.83
C GLN A 289 10.19 -2.66 -11.49
N LYS A 290 10.27 -1.36 -11.25
CA LYS A 290 10.87 -0.80 -10.04
C LYS A 290 9.82 -0.46 -8.99
N PHE A 291 10.06 -0.96 -7.79
CA PHE A 291 9.14 -0.84 -6.65
C PHE A 291 9.88 -0.27 -5.45
N CYS A 292 9.16 0.47 -4.63
CA CYS A 292 9.63 0.93 -3.34
C CYS A 292 8.95 0.13 -2.23
N LEU A 293 9.77 -0.39 -1.31
CA LEU A 293 9.35 -1.09 -0.12
C LEU A 293 9.76 -0.29 1.11
N LEU A 294 8.80 0.08 1.94
CA LEU A 294 9.01 0.76 3.21
C LEU A 294 8.87 -0.24 4.35
N LEU A 295 9.97 -0.47 5.07
CA LEU A 295 10.05 -1.44 6.17
C LEU A 295 10.46 -0.73 7.46
N GLN A 296 9.70 -0.94 8.51
CA GLN A 296 10.05 -0.46 9.83
C GLN A 296 10.76 -1.55 10.63
N SER A 297 11.86 -1.18 11.28
CA SER A 297 12.60 -2.07 12.17
C SER A 297 12.88 -1.40 13.51
N SER A 298 13.10 -2.23 14.51
CA SER A 298 13.46 -1.79 15.86
C SER A 298 14.69 -2.53 16.35
N VAL A 299 15.62 -1.79 16.93
CA VAL A 299 16.80 -2.37 17.60
C VAL A 299 16.62 -2.23 19.10
N LYS A 300 16.44 -3.37 19.79
CA LYS A 300 16.39 -3.38 21.25
C LYS A 300 17.76 -3.04 21.82
N LYS A 301 17.85 -1.94 22.57
CA LYS A 301 18.99 -1.64 23.41
C LYS A 301 18.86 -2.38 24.75
N LYS A 302 20.00 -2.60 25.43
CA LYS A 302 19.98 -3.13 26.81
C LYS A 302 19.33 -2.11 27.73
N ASP A 303 18.41 -2.57 28.59
CA ASP A 303 17.77 -1.73 29.61
C ASP A 303 18.81 -0.86 30.35
N PRO A 304 18.51 0.43 30.61
CA PRO A 304 17.22 1.14 30.51
C PRO A 304 17.06 2.01 29.23
N GLN A 305 17.82 1.81 28.19
CA GLN A 305 17.78 2.68 27.01
C GLN A 305 16.57 2.35 26.10
N PRO A 306 15.89 3.37 25.53
CA PRO A 306 14.81 3.14 24.58
C PRO A 306 15.34 2.42 23.32
N SER A 307 14.45 1.66 22.66
CA SER A 307 14.75 1.11 21.33
C SER A 307 15.05 2.23 20.34
N ILE A 308 15.88 1.94 19.36
CA ILE A 308 16.05 2.83 18.21
C ILE A 308 15.13 2.29 17.11
N GLU A 309 14.37 3.19 16.55
CA GLU A 309 13.44 2.88 15.46
C GLU A 309 14.04 3.35 14.15
N TYR A 310 13.93 2.50 13.15
CA TYR A 310 14.41 2.80 11.81
C TYR A 310 13.31 2.55 10.78
N LEU A 311 13.29 3.37 9.73
CA LEU A 311 12.58 3.10 8.49
C LEU A 311 13.62 2.82 7.40
N TYR A 312 13.42 1.74 6.69
CA TYR A 312 14.18 1.40 5.48
C TYR A 312 13.32 1.64 4.26
N CYS A 313 13.86 2.39 3.33
CA CYS A 313 13.31 2.56 1.99
C CYS A 313 14.18 1.73 1.04
N VAL A 314 13.62 0.65 0.53
CA VAL A 314 14.31 -0.30 -0.33
C VAL A 314 13.74 -0.19 -1.73
N ILE A 315 14.58 0.10 -2.72
CA ILE A 315 14.19 0.08 -4.12
C ILE A 315 14.55 -1.28 -4.69
N LEU A 316 13.55 -1.95 -5.24
CA LEU A 316 13.65 -3.28 -5.82
C LEU A 316 13.32 -3.21 -7.31
N ASP A 317 14.04 -3.98 -8.11
CA ASP A 317 13.58 -4.45 -9.41
C ASP A 317 12.94 -5.83 -9.23
N ILE A 318 11.70 -5.97 -9.67
CA ILE A 318 10.91 -7.20 -9.53
C ILE A 318 10.48 -7.63 -10.93
N SER A 319 11.30 -8.46 -11.55
CA SER A 319 11.07 -8.93 -12.91
C SER A 319 10.49 -10.35 -12.92
N PRO A 320 9.30 -10.58 -13.50
CA PRO A 320 8.71 -11.91 -13.53
C PRO A 320 9.49 -12.84 -14.46
N ILE A 321 9.81 -14.05 -13.97
CA ILE A 321 10.39 -15.15 -14.73
C ILE A 321 9.28 -16.16 -14.98
N TYR A 322 8.97 -16.38 -16.25
CA TYR A 322 7.99 -17.36 -16.68
C TYR A 322 8.66 -18.72 -16.81
N ASP A 323 8.24 -19.66 -15.96
CA ASP A 323 8.67 -21.07 -16.10
C ASP A 323 7.73 -21.77 -17.07
N TYR A 324 8.26 -22.17 -18.22
CA TYR A 324 7.48 -22.85 -19.25
C TYR A 324 7.24 -24.35 -18.93
N GLU A 325 7.88 -24.89 -17.89
CA GLU A 325 7.65 -26.26 -17.45
C GLU A 325 6.50 -26.34 -16.44
N HIS A 326 6.18 -25.22 -15.77
CA HIS A 326 5.05 -25.09 -14.82
C HIS A 326 4.08 -24.03 -15.35
N GLU A 327 2.98 -24.46 -15.97
CA GLU A 327 2.03 -23.57 -16.65
C GLU A 327 1.34 -22.58 -15.72
N ASP A 328 1.30 -22.83 -14.40
CA ASP A 328 0.49 -22.10 -13.43
C ASP A 328 1.30 -21.23 -12.46
N TRP A 329 2.62 -21.37 -12.47
CA TRP A 329 3.49 -20.78 -11.47
C TRP A 329 4.77 -20.21 -12.07
N GLY A 330 5.12 -18.98 -11.64
CA GLY A 330 6.37 -18.32 -11.99
C GLY A 330 7.13 -17.85 -10.74
N MET A 331 8.36 -17.44 -10.94
CA MET A 331 9.21 -16.84 -9.92
C MET A 331 9.51 -15.38 -10.29
N PHE A 332 10.19 -14.68 -9.39
CA PHE A 332 10.74 -13.35 -9.69
C PHE A 332 12.27 -13.41 -9.73
N GLU A 333 12.84 -12.58 -10.57
CA GLU A 333 14.19 -12.10 -10.38
C GLU A 333 14.11 -10.84 -9.52
N LEU A 334 14.59 -10.94 -8.27
CA LEU A 334 14.58 -9.86 -7.30
C LEU A 334 15.96 -9.22 -7.21
N THR A 335 16.07 -7.97 -7.61
CA THR A 335 17.30 -7.20 -7.48
C THR A 335 17.10 -6.01 -6.56
N THR A 336 17.90 -5.89 -5.50
CA THR A 336 17.93 -4.70 -4.66
C THR A 336 18.79 -3.64 -5.32
N LEU A 337 18.16 -2.53 -5.73
CA LEU A 337 18.83 -1.42 -6.40
C LEU A 337 19.41 -0.44 -5.39
N SER A 338 18.66 -0.07 -4.37
CA SER A 338 19.14 0.82 -3.31
C SER A 338 18.47 0.55 -1.97
N VAL A 339 19.16 0.91 -0.90
CA VAL A 339 18.65 0.86 0.47
C VAL A 339 19.00 2.17 1.17
N GLN A 340 17.99 2.93 1.57
CA GLN A 340 18.14 4.13 2.37
C GLN A 340 17.61 3.88 3.77
N LYS A 341 18.37 4.29 4.78
CA LYS A 341 18.04 4.11 6.19
C LYS A 341 17.73 5.45 6.83
N TYR A 342 16.62 5.50 7.54
CA TYR A 342 16.17 6.68 8.28
C TYR A 342 16.01 6.33 9.76
N SER A 343 16.42 7.22 10.67
CA SER A 343 16.15 7.13 12.10
C SER A 343 14.89 7.92 12.45
N MET A 344 14.11 7.37 13.38
CA MET A 344 12.92 8.02 13.92
C MET A 344 13.06 8.14 15.44
N ASP A 345 12.56 9.24 16.00
CA ASP A 345 12.64 9.51 17.44
C ASP A 345 11.86 8.52 18.29
N HIS A 346 10.84 7.91 17.70
CA HIS A 346 9.96 6.97 18.39
C HIS A 346 9.31 5.98 17.41
N TYR A 347 8.75 4.92 18.00
CA TYR A 347 8.01 3.90 17.26
C TYR A 347 6.70 4.48 16.71
N ILE A 348 6.45 4.21 15.43
CA ILE A 348 5.16 4.44 14.79
C ILE A 348 4.54 3.09 14.35
N HIS A 349 3.23 2.96 14.43
CA HIS A 349 2.53 1.91 13.69
C HIS A 349 2.30 2.42 12.27
N PHE A 350 3.05 1.90 11.33
CA PHE A 350 2.91 2.25 9.92
C PHE A 350 1.47 2.01 9.44
N LEU A 351 0.84 2.99 8.83
CA LEU A 351 -0.55 2.93 8.40
C LEU A 351 -0.72 2.90 6.89
N ASP A 352 -0.03 3.78 6.19
CA ASP A 352 -0.21 3.96 4.75
C ASP A 352 0.97 4.72 4.13
N CYS A 353 1.16 4.53 2.81
CA CYS A 353 2.09 5.32 2.00
C CYS A 353 1.51 5.59 0.61
N MET A 354 1.99 6.65 -0.02
CA MET A 354 1.54 7.07 -1.34
C MET A 354 2.61 7.86 -2.07
N LEU A 355 2.59 7.83 -3.39
CA LEU A 355 3.33 8.77 -4.24
C LEU A 355 2.57 10.09 -4.31
N LEU A 356 3.33 11.20 -4.28
CA LEU A 356 2.80 12.55 -4.42
C LEU A 356 3.05 13.13 -5.80
#